data_955c8d754c85ffee87b54afd472c758e
#
_entry.id   955c8d754c85ffee87b54afd472c758e
#
_cell.length_a   1.000
_cell.length_b   1.000
_cell.length_c   1.000
_cell.angle_alpha   90.00
_cell.angle_beta   90.00
_cell.angle_gamma   90.00
#
_symmetry.space_group_name_H-M   'P 1'
#
loop_
_entity.id
_entity.type
_entity.pdbx_description
1 polymer ?
#
loop_
_entity_poly.entity_id
_entity_poly.type
_entity_poly.pdbx_seq_one_letter_code
_entity_poly.pdbx_strand_id
1 'polypeptide(L)'
;MFDYKKIMDERTLLDPIPTTVPKDFPHTDEVPEGCHVIDGLSDDWGHYVDIHTDVHYASRDGRDLKMIILEPRLHFCASDEEMAQPRKWPCVAYIQGSAFHEQWLWNNISRHIRLAEKGYVVAIIQYRPSEVSPFPAQMQDAKTGIRFLKKNAD
;
A
#
# COMPACT_ATOMS: atom_id res chain seq x y z
N MET A 1 12.52 -21.12 -2.92
CA MET A 1 11.13 -20.88 -2.51
C MET A 1 11.11 -21.05 -0.99
N PHE A 2 10.83 -19.97 -0.26
CA PHE A 2 10.80 -20.03 1.21
C PHE A 2 9.57 -20.82 1.67
N ASP A 3 9.79 -21.84 2.51
CA ASP A 3 8.71 -22.60 3.12
C ASP A 3 8.23 -21.86 4.38
N TYR A 4 7.28 -20.95 4.20
CA TYR A 4 6.69 -20.16 5.28
C TYR A 4 6.01 -21.01 6.35
N LYS A 5 5.48 -22.17 5.98
CA LYS A 5 4.82 -23.07 6.94
C LYS A 5 5.84 -23.64 7.93
N LYS A 6 6.99 -24.07 7.42
CA LYS A 6 8.08 -24.56 8.26
C LYS A 6 8.61 -23.47 9.21
N ILE A 7 8.77 -22.23 8.72
CA ILE A 7 9.20 -21.08 9.54
C ILE A 7 8.18 -20.78 10.64
N MET A 8 6.89 -20.87 10.37
CA MET A 8 5.85 -20.63 11.37
C MET A 8 5.77 -21.77 12.38
N ASP A 9 5.94 -23.02 11.94
CA ASP A 9 5.95 -24.19 12.84
C ASP A 9 7.20 -24.18 13.76
N GLU A 10 8.36 -23.73 13.26
CA GLU A 10 9.56 -23.56 14.07
C GLU A 10 9.46 -22.38 15.06
N ARG A 11 8.69 -21.33 14.74
CA ARG A 11 8.46 -20.19 15.65
C ARG A 11 7.64 -20.56 16.88
N THR A 12 6.78 -21.57 16.80
CA THR A 12 6.01 -22.04 17.96
C THR A 12 6.86 -22.79 18.98
N LEU A 13 8.10 -23.14 18.64
CA LEU A 13 9.07 -23.78 19.53
C LEU A 13 10.03 -22.80 20.21
N LEU A 14 9.95 -21.52 19.89
CA LEU A 14 10.73 -20.49 20.58
C LEU A 14 10.07 -20.18 21.92
N ASP A 15 10.88 -20.09 22.97
CA ASP A 15 10.43 -19.59 24.26
C ASP A 15 9.68 -18.26 24.08
N PRO A 16 8.57 -18.05 24.78
CA PRO A 16 7.82 -16.81 24.65
C PRO A 16 8.73 -15.62 24.93
N ILE A 17 8.77 -14.66 24.03
CA ILE A 17 9.51 -13.41 24.22
C ILE A 17 9.02 -12.79 25.52
N PRO A 18 9.90 -12.44 26.46
CA PRO A 18 9.49 -11.81 27.69
C PRO A 18 8.67 -10.54 27.40
N THR A 19 7.44 -10.51 27.90
CA THR A 19 6.55 -9.34 27.70
C THR A 19 6.83 -8.20 28.68
N THR A 20 7.73 -8.42 29.62
CA THR A 20 8.11 -7.43 30.63
C THR A 20 9.56 -7.03 30.41
N VAL A 21 9.81 -5.74 30.29
CA VAL A 21 11.16 -5.19 30.31
C VAL A 21 11.73 -5.42 31.70
N PRO A 22 12.92 -6.03 31.87
CA PRO A 22 13.56 -6.17 33.19
C PRO A 22 13.66 -4.80 33.85
N LYS A 23 13.46 -4.76 35.19
CA LYS A 23 13.52 -3.50 35.98
C LYS A 23 14.87 -2.82 35.93
N ASP A 24 15.89 -3.58 35.62
CA ASP A 24 17.30 -3.17 35.52
C ASP A 24 17.75 -2.97 34.07
N PHE A 25 16.81 -2.95 33.11
CA PHE A 25 17.16 -2.63 31.73
C PHE A 25 17.70 -1.20 31.67
N PRO A 26 18.93 -1.02 31.17
CA PRO A 26 19.54 0.30 31.16
C PRO A 26 18.75 1.25 30.26
N HIS A 27 18.24 2.31 30.85
CA HIS A 27 17.69 3.43 30.10
C HIS A 27 18.78 4.48 29.92
N THR A 28 18.97 4.94 28.69
CA THR A 28 19.82 6.10 28.39
C THR A 28 19.07 7.02 27.45
N ASP A 29 19.07 8.30 27.78
CA ASP A 29 18.60 9.37 26.92
C ASP A 29 19.75 9.93 26.05
N GLU A 30 20.96 9.41 26.26
CA GLU A 30 22.14 9.81 25.51
C GLU A 30 22.14 9.13 24.14
N VAL A 31 22.20 9.93 23.09
CA VAL A 31 22.37 9.48 21.70
C VAL A 31 23.86 9.39 21.42
N PRO A 32 24.42 8.22 21.12
CA PRO A 32 25.83 8.10 20.77
C PRO A 32 26.22 8.98 19.58
N GLU A 33 27.44 9.48 19.58
CA GLU A 33 27.97 10.29 18.47
C GLU A 33 27.88 9.50 17.16
N GLY A 34 27.34 10.13 16.11
CA GLY A 34 27.11 9.50 14.79
C GLY A 34 25.79 8.73 14.66
N CYS A 35 25.00 8.62 15.72
CA CYS A 35 23.63 8.10 15.63
C CYS A 35 22.64 9.23 15.37
N HIS A 36 21.65 8.96 14.53
CA HIS A 36 20.51 9.87 14.33
C HIS A 36 19.29 9.28 15.04
N VAL A 37 18.64 10.11 15.86
CA VAL A 37 17.31 9.76 16.38
C VAL A 37 16.36 9.81 15.19
N ILE A 38 15.79 8.66 14.84
CA ILE A 38 14.68 8.63 13.92
C ILE A 38 13.45 9.02 14.76
N ASP A 39 13.03 10.25 14.58
CA ASP A 39 11.80 10.76 15.19
C ASP A 39 10.59 10.09 14.48
N GLY A 40 10.50 8.78 14.67
CA GLY A 40 9.53 7.92 13.99
C GLY A 40 8.15 7.89 14.64
N LEU A 41 8.01 8.63 15.72
CA LEU A 41 6.81 8.64 16.55
C LEU A 41 6.36 10.07 16.84
N SER A 42 6.55 11.00 15.88
CA SER A 42 5.89 12.29 15.98
C SER A 42 4.38 12.06 16.03
N ASP A 43 3.66 12.82 16.84
CA ASP A 43 2.18 12.77 16.93
C ASP A 43 1.48 13.10 15.61
N ASP A 44 2.22 13.51 14.58
CA ASP A 44 1.77 13.69 13.21
C ASP A 44 1.85 12.36 12.42
N TRP A 45 1.24 11.34 12.97
CA TRP A 45 0.98 10.10 12.26
C TRP A 45 -0.04 10.41 11.17
N GLY A 46 0.42 10.43 9.93
CA GLY A 46 -0.47 10.46 8.78
C GLY A 46 -1.52 9.35 8.85
N HIS A 47 -2.33 9.25 7.86
CA HIS A 47 -3.27 8.13 7.78
C HIS A 47 -2.52 6.81 7.63
N TYR A 48 -3.02 5.75 8.24
CA TYR A 48 -2.62 4.41 7.86
C TYR A 48 -3.03 4.13 6.43
N VAL A 49 -2.34 3.23 5.78
CA VAL A 49 -2.63 2.89 4.39
C VAL A 49 -2.92 1.40 4.28
N ASP A 50 -4.12 1.07 3.87
CA ASP A 50 -4.46 -0.27 3.43
C ASP A 50 -4.01 -0.45 1.98
N ILE A 51 -3.38 -1.60 1.71
CA ILE A 51 -2.90 -1.94 0.38
C ILE A 51 -3.73 -3.11 -0.15
N HIS A 52 -4.61 -2.81 -1.09
CA HIS A 52 -5.38 -3.82 -1.80
C HIS A 52 -4.64 -4.22 -3.07
N THR A 53 -4.12 -5.43 -3.09
CA THR A 53 -3.39 -5.98 -4.23
C THR A 53 -4.31 -6.77 -5.14
N ASP A 54 -3.91 -6.92 -6.40
CA ASP A 54 -4.59 -7.79 -7.36
C ASP A 54 -6.08 -7.46 -7.58
N VAL A 55 -6.48 -6.21 -7.40
CA VAL A 55 -7.86 -5.78 -7.66
C VAL A 55 -8.13 -5.91 -9.17
N HIS A 56 -8.92 -6.92 -9.53
CA HIS A 56 -9.28 -7.18 -10.92
C HIS A 56 -10.30 -6.17 -11.42
N TYR A 57 -10.01 -5.48 -12.51
CA TYR A 57 -10.91 -4.47 -13.07
C TYR A 57 -11.41 -4.76 -14.50
N ALA A 58 -10.71 -5.62 -15.24
CA ALA A 58 -11.13 -6.06 -16.58
C ALA A 58 -10.37 -7.32 -17.01
N SER A 59 -10.95 -8.06 -17.97
CA SER A 59 -10.26 -9.14 -18.71
C SER A 59 -10.35 -8.82 -20.19
N ARG A 60 -9.21 -8.80 -20.89
CA ARG A 60 -9.12 -8.48 -22.31
C ARG A 60 -8.00 -9.27 -22.97
N ASP A 61 -8.25 -9.76 -24.17
CA ASP A 61 -7.29 -10.53 -24.98
C ASP A 61 -6.66 -11.69 -24.19
N GLY A 62 -7.48 -12.41 -23.39
CA GLY A 62 -7.03 -13.52 -22.56
C GLY A 62 -6.19 -13.12 -21.35
N ARG A 63 -6.12 -11.84 -21.03
CA ARG A 63 -5.36 -11.31 -19.89
C ARG A 63 -6.26 -10.62 -18.88
N ASP A 64 -6.06 -10.94 -17.62
CA ASP A 64 -6.67 -10.23 -16.50
C ASP A 64 -5.85 -8.97 -16.20
N LEU A 65 -6.55 -7.83 -16.18
CA LEU A 65 -5.99 -6.54 -15.86
C LEU A 65 -6.32 -6.18 -14.43
N LYS A 66 -5.28 -5.81 -13.69
CA LYS A 66 -5.34 -5.59 -12.25
C LYS A 66 -4.88 -4.19 -11.89
N MET A 67 -5.18 -3.79 -10.67
CA MET A 67 -4.64 -2.58 -10.06
C MET A 67 -4.26 -2.83 -8.61
N ILE A 68 -3.39 -1.97 -8.08
CA ILE A 68 -3.14 -1.84 -6.65
C ILE A 68 -3.89 -0.60 -6.19
N ILE A 69 -4.66 -0.69 -5.11
CA ILE A 69 -5.32 0.44 -4.49
C ILE A 69 -4.72 0.66 -3.10
N LEU A 70 -4.25 1.87 -2.87
CA LEU A 70 -3.78 2.34 -1.57
C LEU A 70 -4.86 3.23 -1.00
N GLU A 71 -5.44 2.81 0.11
CA GLU A 71 -6.56 3.50 0.75
C GLU A 71 -6.13 4.10 2.08
N PRO A 72 -6.34 5.41 2.30
CA PRO A 72 -6.09 6.03 3.60
C PRO A 72 -7.05 5.50 4.65
N ARG A 73 -6.54 5.16 5.82
CA ARG A 73 -7.34 4.83 6.99
C ARG A 73 -7.03 5.77 8.13
N LEU A 74 -8.02 5.99 8.97
CA LEU A 74 -7.79 6.68 10.23
C LEU A 74 -6.86 5.87 11.12
N HIS A 75 -6.10 6.60 11.93
CA HIS A 75 -5.29 6.00 12.97
C HIS A 75 -6.20 5.21 13.95
N PHE A 76 -5.67 4.10 14.50
CA PHE A 76 -6.42 3.27 15.46
C PHE A 76 -6.79 4.01 16.77
N CYS A 77 -6.12 5.15 17.03
CA CYS A 77 -6.45 6.03 18.15
C CYS A 77 -7.53 7.07 17.79
N ALA A 78 -8.08 7.06 16.56
CA ALA A 78 -9.20 7.91 16.23
C ALA A 78 -10.40 7.55 17.10
N SER A 79 -11.18 8.57 17.51
CA SER A 79 -12.37 8.35 18.31
C SER A 79 -13.46 7.60 17.51
N ASP A 80 -14.35 6.92 18.21
CA ASP A 80 -15.50 6.24 17.58
C ASP A 80 -16.35 7.22 16.74
N GLU A 81 -16.43 8.48 17.17
CA GLU A 81 -17.13 9.55 16.43
C GLU A 81 -16.43 9.87 15.10
N GLU A 82 -15.10 9.93 15.11
CA GLU A 82 -14.32 10.16 13.89
C GLU A 82 -14.40 8.95 12.95
N MET A 83 -14.36 7.73 13.49
CA MET A 83 -14.48 6.51 12.68
C MET A 83 -15.89 6.34 12.08
N ALA A 84 -16.93 6.81 12.76
CA ALA A 84 -18.30 6.72 12.28
C ALA A 84 -18.64 7.70 11.16
N GLN A 85 -17.82 8.73 10.93
CA GLN A 85 -18.09 9.73 9.90
C GLN A 85 -17.76 9.19 8.49
N PRO A 86 -18.72 9.24 7.53
CA PRO A 86 -18.44 8.87 6.16
C PRO A 86 -17.40 9.82 5.57
N ARG A 87 -16.31 9.27 5.06
CA ARG A 87 -15.22 10.06 4.45
C ARG A 87 -15.13 9.77 2.98
N LYS A 88 -14.94 10.82 2.19
CA LYS A 88 -14.64 10.71 0.76
C LYS A 88 -13.24 11.23 0.52
N TRP A 89 -12.37 10.34 0.13
CA TRP A 89 -11.00 10.69 -0.21
C TRP A 89 -10.87 10.99 -1.70
N PRO A 90 -10.13 12.03 -2.10
CA PRO A 90 -9.82 12.24 -3.50
C PRO A 90 -8.98 11.09 -4.04
N CYS A 91 -9.28 10.61 -5.25
CA CYS A 91 -8.59 9.48 -5.85
C CYS A 91 -7.62 9.94 -6.94
N VAL A 92 -6.38 9.46 -6.86
CA VAL A 92 -5.34 9.63 -7.88
C VAL A 92 -5.21 8.32 -8.66
N ALA A 93 -5.54 8.33 -9.94
CA ALA A 93 -5.29 7.23 -10.86
C ALA A 93 -3.87 7.36 -11.43
N TYR A 94 -2.98 6.45 -11.06
CA TYR A 94 -1.61 6.43 -11.55
C TYR A 94 -1.45 5.43 -12.68
N ILE A 95 -0.96 5.91 -13.82
CA ILE A 95 -0.65 5.11 -14.99
C ILE A 95 0.87 5.13 -15.16
N GLN A 96 1.50 3.99 -14.88
CA GLN A 96 2.96 3.88 -14.93
C GLN A 96 3.47 4.02 -16.37
N GLY A 97 4.48 4.88 -16.57
CA GLY A 97 5.26 4.90 -17.80
C GLY A 97 6.19 3.69 -17.87
N SER A 98 6.07 2.90 -18.96
CA SER A 98 6.90 1.71 -19.20
C SER A 98 7.31 1.59 -20.68
N ALA A 99 7.29 2.68 -21.44
CA ALA A 99 7.42 2.68 -22.90
C ALA A 99 6.43 1.69 -23.57
N PHE A 100 5.25 1.54 -22.97
CA PHE A 100 4.18 0.61 -23.36
C PHE A 100 4.52 -0.88 -23.19
N HIS A 101 5.63 -1.23 -22.53
CA HIS A 101 5.95 -2.58 -22.11
C HIS A 101 5.24 -2.99 -20.81
N GLU A 102 5.47 -4.22 -20.36
CA GLU A 102 4.92 -4.72 -19.10
C GLU A 102 5.27 -3.81 -17.93
N GLN A 103 4.30 -3.53 -17.05
CA GLN A 103 4.47 -2.68 -15.89
C GLN A 103 4.75 -3.50 -14.64
N TRP A 104 5.66 -3.02 -13.81
CA TRP A 104 5.85 -3.50 -12.47
C TRP A 104 5.10 -2.58 -11.50
N LEU A 105 3.88 -2.95 -11.11
CA LEU A 105 2.98 -2.08 -10.33
C LEU A 105 3.54 -1.66 -8.98
N TRP A 106 4.49 -2.39 -8.45
CA TRP A 106 5.19 -2.05 -7.20
C TRP A 106 6.26 -0.99 -7.34
N ASN A 107 6.56 -0.57 -8.56
CA ASN A 107 7.56 0.46 -8.78
C ASN A 107 7.16 1.77 -8.11
N ASN A 108 8.08 2.34 -7.33
CA ASN A 108 7.85 3.56 -6.55
C ASN A 108 6.71 3.48 -5.52
N ILE A 109 6.33 2.30 -5.06
CA ILE A 109 5.23 2.10 -4.10
C ILE A 109 5.37 2.98 -2.86
N SER A 110 6.58 3.19 -2.35
CA SER A 110 6.84 4.06 -1.19
C SER A 110 6.40 5.51 -1.39
N ARG A 111 6.50 6.04 -2.62
CA ARG A 111 6.01 7.39 -2.95
C ARG A 111 4.49 7.43 -2.98
N HIS A 112 3.87 6.37 -3.47
CA HIS A 112 2.42 6.25 -3.53
C HIS A 112 1.83 6.10 -2.11
N ILE A 113 2.49 5.33 -1.23
CA ILE A 113 2.11 5.22 0.18
C ILE A 113 2.14 6.59 0.85
N ARG A 114 3.21 7.38 0.67
CA ARG A 114 3.28 8.75 1.24
C ARG A 114 2.18 9.67 0.74
N LEU A 115 1.68 9.45 -0.47
CA LEU A 115 0.54 10.21 -0.98
C LEU A 115 -0.76 9.75 -0.31
N ALA A 116 -0.91 8.44 -0.09
CA ALA A 116 -2.06 7.89 0.62
C ALA A 116 -2.07 8.33 2.11
N GLU A 117 -0.93 8.37 2.80
CA GLU A 117 -0.78 8.91 4.15
C GLU A 117 -1.28 10.36 4.28
N LYS A 118 -1.31 11.11 3.16
CA LYS A 118 -1.83 12.48 3.11
C LYS A 118 -3.32 12.57 2.76
N GLY A 119 -4.03 11.44 2.77
CA GLY A 119 -5.47 11.41 2.55
C GLY A 119 -5.90 11.30 1.09
N TYR A 120 -5.12 10.65 0.24
CA TYR A 120 -5.49 10.34 -1.14
C TYR A 120 -5.63 8.84 -1.33
N VAL A 121 -6.73 8.39 -1.94
CA VAL A 121 -6.75 7.04 -2.52
C VAL A 121 -5.83 7.04 -3.75
N VAL A 122 -4.89 6.09 -3.83
CA VAL A 122 -4.01 5.97 -4.99
C VAL A 122 -4.26 4.64 -5.69
N ALA A 123 -4.71 4.68 -6.92
CA ALA A 123 -4.94 3.50 -7.74
C ALA A 123 -3.85 3.38 -8.82
N ILE A 124 -3.03 2.35 -8.72
CA ILE A 124 -1.95 2.03 -9.68
C ILE A 124 -2.53 1.04 -10.69
N ILE A 125 -2.79 1.50 -11.91
CA ILE A 125 -3.56 0.77 -12.92
C ILE A 125 -2.62 0.07 -13.90
N GLN A 126 -2.74 -1.25 -14.03
CA GLN A 126 -2.10 -2.02 -15.09
C GLN A 126 -2.81 -1.77 -16.43
N TYR A 127 -2.09 -1.86 -17.52
CA TYR A 127 -2.64 -1.85 -18.88
C TYR A 127 -1.93 -2.92 -19.73
N ARG A 128 -2.57 -3.32 -20.84
CA ARG A 128 -1.95 -4.28 -21.78
C ARG A 128 -0.70 -3.67 -22.41
N PRO A 129 0.42 -4.37 -22.39
CA PRO A 129 1.62 -3.93 -23.09
C PRO A 129 1.42 -4.04 -24.61
N SER A 130 2.24 -3.30 -25.38
CA SER A 130 2.12 -3.23 -26.85
C SER A 130 2.41 -4.57 -27.53
N GLU A 131 3.14 -5.45 -26.88
CA GLU A 131 3.41 -6.83 -27.33
C GLU A 131 2.15 -7.71 -27.33
N VAL A 132 1.18 -7.37 -26.48
CA VAL A 132 -0.11 -8.07 -26.40
C VAL A 132 -1.14 -7.40 -27.27
N SER A 133 -1.20 -6.07 -27.24
CA SER A 133 -2.21 -5.32 -27.97
C SER A 133 -1.70 -3.93 -28.33
N PRO A 134 -1.69 -3.55 -29.62
CA PRO A 134 -1.19 -2.24 -30.04
C PRO A 134 -2.11 -1.10 -29.60
N PHE A 135 -1.64 0.14 -29.76
CA PHE A 135 -2.47 1.34 -29.58
C PHE A 135 -3.80 1.20 -30.37
N PRO A 136 -4.95 1.54 -29.77
CA PRO A 136 -5.15 2.33 -28.56
C PRO A 136 -5.46 1.50 -27.28
N ALA A 137 -5.06 0.26 -27.20
CA ALA A 137 -5.42 -0.64 -26.10
C ALA A 137 -5.07 -0.05 -24.72
N GLN A 138 -3.89 0.55 -24.57
CA GLN A 138 -3.41 1.13 -23.33
C GLN A 138 -4.33 2.26 -22.83
N MET A 139 -4.77 3.12 -23.74
CA MET A 139 -5.72 4.20 -23.44
C MET A 139 -7.10 3.68 -23.05
N GLN A 140 -7.54 2.60 -23.71
CA GLN A 140 -8.82 1.96 -23.39
C GLN A 140 -8.79 1.32 -22.01
N ASP A 141 -7.67 0.67 -21.66
CA ASP A 141 -7.49 0.02 -20.37
C ASP A 141 -7.43 1.06 -19.24
N ALA A 142 -6.64 2.11 -19.40
CA ALA A 142 -6.57 3.21 -18.45
C ALA A 142 -7.95 3.84 -18.17
N LYS A 143 -8.70 4.12 -19.24
CA LYS A 143 -10.08 4.65 -19.13
C LYS A 143 -11.02 3.64 -18.46
N THR A 144 -10.84 2.35 -18.70
CA THR A 144 -11.64 1.29 -18.06
C THR A 144 -11.35 1.22 -16.57
N GLY A 145 -10.08 1.28 -16.17
CA GLY A 145 -9.68 1.34 -14.75
C GLY A 145 -10.27 2.56 -14.03
N ILE A 146 -10.24 3.74 -14.66
CA ILE A 146 -10.85 4.96 -14.09
C ILE A 146 -12.37 4.80 -13.95
N ARG A 147 -13.06 4.18 -14.92
CA ARG A 147 -14.50 3.92 -14.81
C ARG A 147 -14.82 2.91 -13.72
N PHE A 148 -13.97 1.89 -13.57
CA PHE A 148 -14.09 0.92 -12.46
C PHE A 148 -14.00 1.62 -11.11
N LEU A 149 -13.00 2.47 -10.90
CA LEU A 149 -12.84 3.25 -9.67
C LEU A 149 -14.07 4.13 -9.40
N LYS A 150 -14.57 4.86 -10.42
CA LYS A 150 -15.78 5.69 -10.26
C LYS A 150 -17.03 4.89 -9.91
N LYS A 151 -17.16 3.68 -10.44
CA LYS A 151 -18.31 2.82 -10.17
C LYS A 151 -18.29 2.24 -8.75
N ASN A 152 -17.11 2.08 -8.16
CA ASN A 152 -16.90 1.46 -6.86
C ASN A 152 -16.38 2.47 -5.81
N ALA A 153 -16.70 3.74 -5.98
CA ALA A 153 -16.22 4.84 -5.10
C ALA A 153 -17.12 5.11 -3.88
N ASP A 154 -18.14 4.27 -3.63
CA ASP A 154 -19.12 4.42 -2.52
C ASP A 154 -18.74 3.56 -1.33
#